data_3bebb94e1eb3404df3ff4de4679021a1
#
_entry.id   3bebb94e1eb3404df3ff4de4679021a1
#
_cell.length_a   1.000
_cell.length_b   1.000
_cell.length_c   1.000
_cell.angle_alpha   90.00
_cell.angle_beta   90.00
_cell.angle_gamma   90.00
#
_symmetry.space_group_name_H-M   'P 1'
#
loop_
_entity.id
_entity.type
_entity.pdbx_description
1 polymer ?
#
loop_
_entity_poly.entity_id
_entity_poly.type
_entity_poly.pdbx_seq_one_letter_code
_entity_poly.pdbx_strand_id
1 'polypeptide(L)'
;MVVLDSKLPLDETLVINADDVRSYRTSRLAGGTVLTREEALLLALMSSENRAAYTLGRNYPGGVPAFVDAMNRKAKELGMDHSHFADPTGLLSENVASAEDLTRMLSAAYQYKMIREFSTWPDLTMVIAKRPQKFLNTNRLVRSGDMNIGLQKTGFINAAGKCLVMQARVNNTPLLLVFLDSVGTQSRFADAVRVRDWYERMPGGAHPIRRLM
;
A
#
# COMPACT_ATOMS: atom_id res chain seq x y z
N MET A 1 2.99 -1.14 -8.28
CA MET A 1 2.84 -1.11 -9.75
C MET A 1 4.16 -0.74 -10.42
N VAL A 2 4.71 0.46 -10.29
CA VAL A 2 5.94 0.91 -10.98
C VAL A 2 7.10 -0.10 -10.86
N VAL A 3 7.36 -0.66 -9.67
CA VAL A 3 8.39 -1.71 -9.48
C VAL A 3 8.12 -2.94 -10.32
N LEU A 4 6.88 -3.40 -10.42
CA LEU A 4 6.51 -4.59 -11.19
C LEU A 4 6.51 -4.32 -12.70
N ASP A 5 6.11 -3.12 -13.10
CA ASP A 5 6.12 -2.70 -14.51
C ASP A 5 7.55 -2.55 -15.06
N SER A 6 8.53 -2.27 -14.20
CA SER A 6 9.94 -2.16 -14.60
C SER A 6 10.56 -3.50 -15.03
N LYS A 7 9.93 -4.63 -14.68
CA LYS A 7 10.40 -5.99 -14.97
C LYS A 7 11.82 -6.28 -14.48
N LEU A 8 12.31 -5.52 -13.50
CA LEU A 8 13.59 -5.79 -12.85
C LEU A 8 13.52 -7.13 -12.10
N PRO A 9 14.63 -7.89 -12.02
CA PRO A 9 14.66 -9.16 -11.31
C PRO A 9 14.18 -9.03 -9.87
N LEU A 10 13.24 -9.87 -9.46
CA LEU A 10 12.67 -9.85 -8.11
C LEU A 10 13.59 -10.49 -7.07
N ASP A 11 14.47 -11.38 -7.52
CA ASP A 11 15.51 -12.04 -6.74
C ASP A 11 16.80 -11.20 -6.60
N GLU A 12 16.89 -10.06 -7.29
CA GLU A 12 18.00 -9.13 -7.12
C GLU A 12 18.08 -8.62 -5.68
N THR A 13 19.29 -8.69 -5.11
CA THR A 13 19.53 -8.25 -3.73
C THR A 13 19.72 -6.75 -3.63
N LEU A 14 19.01 -6.15 -2.69
CA LEU A 14 19.06 -4.73 -2.35
C LEU A 14 19.60 -4.58 -0.92
N VAL A 15 20.40 -3.56 -0.68
CA VAL A 15 20.98 -3.29 0.64
C VAL A 15 20.36 -2.03 1.23
N ILE A 16 19.88 -2.10 2.47
CA ILE A 16 19.49 -0.92 3.26
C ILE A 16 20.76 -0.15 3.60
N ASN A 17 20.93 1.05 3.08
CA ASN A 17 22.13 1.84 3.28
C ASN A 17 22.01 2.84 4.46
N ALA A 18 23.09 3.58 4.74
CA ALA A 18 23.12 4.55 5.82
C ALA A 18 22.17 5.74 5.61
N ASP A 19 21.89 6.13 4.36
CA ASP A 19 20.98 7.22 4.04
C ASP A 19 19.54 6.80 4.27
N ASP A 20 19.17 5.54 3.93
CA ASP A 20 17.88 4.97 4.24
C ASP A 20 17.63 4.99 5.76
N VAL A 21 18.66 4.68 6.57
CA VAL A 21 18.60 4.69 8.04
C VAL A 21 18.43 6.11 8.60
N ARG A 22 19.16 7.09 8.07
CA ARG A 22 19.07 8.48 8.53
C ARG A 22 17.71 9.11 8.21
N SER A 23 17.17 8.82 7.03
CA SER A 23 15.91 9.38 6.55
C SER A 23 14.68 8.78 7.24
N TYR A 24 14.75 7.50 7.64
CA TYR A 24 13.58 6.75 8.15
C TYR A 24 13.89 6.06 9.49
N ARG A 25 13.88 6.84 10.57
CA ARG A 25 14.29 6.40 11.91
C ARG A 25 13.45 5.29 12.53
N THR A 26 12.17 5.19 12.17
CA THR A 26 11.20 4.28 12.81
C THR A 26 11.08 2.91 12.14
N SER A 27 12.06 2.49 11.35
CA SER A 27 12.07 1.20 10.67
C SER A 27 12.74 0.10 11.53
N ARG A 28 12.32 -1.15 11.32
CA ARG A 28 12.93 -2.35 11.91
C ARG A 28 14.07 -2.92 11.05
N LEU A 29 14.24 -2.44 9.82
CA LEU A 29 15.33 -2.83 8.95
C LEU A 29 16.59 -2.06 9.33
N ALA A 30 17.58 -2.75 9.88
CA ALA A 30 18.88 -2.14 10.21
C ALA A 30 19.67 -1.79 8.93
N GLY A 31 20.59 -0.83 9.04
CA GLY A 31 21.58 -0.57 7.99
C GLY A 31 22.41 -1.83 7.72
N GLY A 32 22.74 -2.08 6.46
CA GLY A 32 23.43 -3.29 6.03
C GLY A 32 22.50 -4.52 5.86
N THR A 33 21.20 -4.42 6.17
CA THR A 33 20.25 -5.49 5.88
C THR A 33 20.17 -5.70 4.37
N VAL A 34 20.32 -6.97 3.95
CA VAL A 34 20.17 -7.40 2.56
C VAL A 34 18.80 -8.03 2.40
N LEU A 35 18.05 -7.59 1.41
CA LEU A 35 16.74 -8.09 1.04
C LEU A 35 16.70 -8.37 -0.47
N THR A 36 15.91 -9.32 -0.90
CA THR A 36 15.55 -9.37 -2.32
C THR A 36 14.59 -8.22 -2.65
N ARG A 37 14.49 -7.85 -3.94
CA ARG A 37 13.48 -6.88 -4.39
C ARG A 37 12.06 -7.32 -4.02
N GLU A 38 11.79 -8.63 -4.10
CA GLU A 38 10.52 -9.23 -3.71
C GLU A 38 10.25 -9.04 -2.21
N GLU A 39 11.22 -9.35 -1.35
CA GLU A 39 11.10 -9.14 0.11
C GLU A 39 10.90 -7.66 0.47
N ALA A 40 11.60 -6.75 -0.20
CA ALA A 40 11.41 -5.32 -0.01
C ALA A 40 10.00 -4.88 -0.42
N LEU A 41 9.47 -5.42 -1.53
CA LEU A 41 8.11 -5.14 -1.99
C LEU A 41 7.05 -5.70 -1.02
N LEU A 42 7.26 -6.93 -0.52
CA LEU A 42 6.39 -7.53 0.49
C LEU A 42 6.34 -6.69 1.78
N LEU A 43 7.48 -6.29 2.31
CA LEU A 43 7.57 -5.47 3.53
C LEU A 43 6.94 -4.08 3.34
N ALA A 44 7.14 -3.44 2.18
CA ALA A 44 6.53 -2.15 1.86
C ALA A 44 5.00 -2.23 1.79
N LEU A 45 4.44 -3.29 1.21
CA LEU A 45 2.99 -3.47 1.06
C LEU A 45 2.32 -3.97 2.34
N MET A 46 2.86 -4.98 2.99
CA MET A 46 2.29 -5.63 4.17
C MET A 46 2.43 -4.77 5.43
N SER A 47 3.67 -4.42 5.78
CA SER A 47 3.99 -3.74 7.04
C SER A 47 4.26 -2.25 6.90
N SER A 48 4.10 -1.69 5.68
CA SER A 48 4.35 -0.27 5.40
C SER A 48 5.79 0.14 5.76
N GLU A 49 6.77 -0.72 5.43
CA GLU A 49 8.16 -0.52 5.78
C GLU A 49 8.80 0.57 4.91
N ASN A 50 9.07 1.73 5.51
CA ASN A 50 9.52 2.91 4.76
C ASN A 50 10.92 2.74 4.15
N ARG A 51 11.85 2.07 4.87
CA ARG A 51 13.19 1.80 4.32
C ARG A 51 13.12 0.86 3.14
N ALA A 52 12.26 -0.16 3.19
CA ALA A 52 12.03 -1.04 2.04
C ALA A 52 11.46 -0.27 0.84
N ALA A 53 10.44 0.57 1.05
CA ALA A 53 9.85 1.39 -0.02
C ALA A 53 10.87 2.36 -0.65
N TYR A 54 11.66 3.04 0.17
CA TYR A 54 12.69 3.95 -0.32
C TYR A 54 13.80 3.21 -1.07
N THR A 55 14.26 2.07 -0.55
CA THR A 55 15.28 1.23 -1.20
C THR A 55 14.82 0.73 -2.57
N LEU A 56 13.54 0.38 -2.72
CA LEU A 56 12.96 0.05 -4.04
C LEU A 56 13.08 1.23 -5.02
N GLY A 57 12.72 2.45 -4.58
CA GLY A 57 12.83 3.64 -5.41
C GLY A 57 14.28 4.00 -5.73
N ARG A 58 15.20 3.90 -4.76
CA ARG A 58 16.61 4.18 -4.94
C ARG A 58 17.30 3.21 -5.93
N ASN A 59 16.87 1.96 -5.96
CA ASN A 59 17.38 0.93 -6.88
C ASN A 59 16.55 0.81 -8.18
N TYR A 60 15.71 1.80 -8.46
CA TYR A 60 15.07 1.93 -9.75
C TYR A 60 16.07 2.55 -10.76
N PRO A 61 16.02 2.20 -12.05
CA PRO A 61 16.87 2.83 -13.07
C PRO A 61 16.73 4.35 -13.09
N GLY A 62 17.81 5.07 -12.80
CA GLY A 62 17.82 6.52 -12.63
C GLY A 62 17.51 6.99 -11.18
N GLY A 63 17.38 6.05 -10.22
CA GLY A 63 17.24 6.36 -8.79
C GLY A 63 15.87 6.94 -8.41
N VAL A 64 15.82 7.55 -7.21
CA VAL A 64 14.58 8.11 -6.65
C VAL A 64 13.90 9.13 -7.56
N PRO A 65 14.61 10.07 -8.21
CA PRO A 65 13.95 11.02 -9.11
C PRO A 65 13.20 10.32 -10.26
N ALA A 66 13.86 9.39 -10.95
CA ALA A 66 13.26 8.65 -12.04
C ALA A 66 12.10 7.74 -11.56
N PHE A 67 12.18 7.22 -10.35
CA PHE A 67 11.09 6.44 -9.74
C PHE A 67 9.86 7.31 -9.47
N VAL A 68 10.05 8.49 -8.88
CA VAL A 68 8.97 9.46 -8.63
C VAL A 68 8.33 9.92 -9.95
N ASP A 69 9.15 10.21 -10.96
CA ASP A 69 8.64 10.52 -12.30
C ASP A 69 7.80 9.36 -12.88
N ALA A 70 8.23 8.12 -12.67
CA ALA A 70 7.48 6.94 -13.10
C ALA A 70 6.17 6.78 -12.31
N MET A 71 6.14 7.11 -11.00
CA MET A 71 4.92 7.13 -10.21
C MET A 71 3.92 8.16 -10.77
N ASN A 72 4.36 9.38 -11.08
CA ASN A 72 3.50 10.42 -11.62
C ASN A 72 3.04 10.11 -13.06
N ARG A 73 3.90 9.53 -13.90
CA ARG A 73 3.47 9.02 -15.23
C ARG A 73 2.39 7.96 -15.09
N LYS A 74 2.57 7.00 -14.16
CA LYS A 74 1.56 5.97 -13.89
C LYS A 74 0.25 6.56 -13.39
N ALA A 75 0.30 7.56 -12.53
CA ALA A 75 -0.91 8.29 -12.10
C ALA A 75 -1.66 8.90 -13.28
N LYS A 76 -0.94 9.59 -14.17
CA LYS A 76 -1.51 10.17 -15.39
C LYS A 76 -2.10 9.12 -16.33
N GLU A 77 -1.42 7.98 -16.53
CA GLU A 77 -1.92 6.85 -17.34
C GLU A 77 -3.25 6.29 -16.79
N LEU A 78 -3.45 6.37 -15.48
CA LEU A 78 -4.66 5.92 -14.79
C LEU A 78 -5.76 6.99 -14.70
N GLY A 79 -5.54 8.20 -15.24
CA GLY A 79 -6.48 9.32 -15.15
C GLY A 79 -6.59 9.88 -13.73
N MET A 80 -5.52 9.81 -12.94
CA MET A 80 -5.45 10.36 -11.57
C MET A 80 -5.04 11.84 -11.61
N ASP A 81 -5.94 12.68 -12.13
CA ASP A 81 -5.64 14.09 -12.44
C ASP A 81 -5.51 14.99 -11.19
N HIS A 82 -5.97 14.50 -10.04
CA HIS A 82 -5.89 15.18 -8.74
C HIS A 82 -4.89 14.49 -7.80
N SER A 83 -3.84 13.87 -8.37
CA SER A 83 -2.83 13.17 -7.59
C SER A 83 -1.43 13.59 -7.97
N HIS A 84 -0.56 13.69 -6.98
CA HIS A 84 0.86 13.95 -7.15
C HIS A 84 1.66 13.14 -6.15
N PHE A 85 2.78 12.58 -6.60
CA PHE A 85 3.71 11.83 -5.77
C PHE A 85 5.07 12.52 -5.75
N ALA A 86 5.62 12.74 -4.55
CA ALA A 86 6.88 13.44 -4.32
C ALA A 86 7.99 12.51 -3.79
N ASP A 87 7.61 11.35 -3.22
CA ASP A 87 8.58 10.38 -2.72
C ASP A 87 8.04 8.94 -2.77
N PRO A 88 8.91 7.91 -2.68
CA PRO A 88 8.51 6.51 -2.72
C PRO A 88 7.73 6.01 -1.50
N THR A 89 7.77 6.75 -0.38
CA THR A 89 7.27 6.27 0.92
C THR A 89 5.90 6.83 1.29
N GLY A 90 5.52 7.98 0.72
CA GLY A 90 4.34 8.71 1.10
C GLY A 90 4.48 9.49 2.41
N LEU A 91 5.71 9.77 2.87
CA LEU A 91 5.97 10.53 4.09
C LEU A 91 6.01 12.04 3.88
N LEU A 92 6.31 12.49 2.66
CA LEU A 92 6.25 13.90 2.33
C LEU A 92 4.78 14.35 2.18
N SER A 93 4.45 15.53 2.71
CA SER A 93 3.09 16.10 2.63
C SER A 93 2.65 16.46 1.22
N GLU A 94 3.60 16.59 0.32
CA GLU A 94 3.42 16.83 -1.12
C GLU A 94 2.84 15.63 -1.86
N ASN A 95 2.84 14.42 -1.24
CA ASN A 95 2.10 13.27 -1.77
C ASN A 95 0.61 13.49 -1.52
N VAL A 96 -0.13 13.78 -2.56
CA VAL A 96 -1.57 14.06 -2.50
C VAL A 96 -2.33 13.20 -3.50
N ALA A 97 -3.55 12.83 -3.15
CA ALA A 97 -4.48 12.16 -4.05
C ALA A 97 -5.93 12.39 -3.62
N SER A 98 -6.84 12.48 -4.58
CA SER A 98 -8.26 12.47 -4.30
C SER A 98 -8.76 11.04 -4.00
N ALA A 99 -9.89 10.93 -3.29
CA ALA A 99 -10.51 9.64 -3.04
C ALA A 99 -10.91 8.94 -4.36
N GLU A 100 -11.35 9.68 -5.35
CA GLU A 100 -11.70 9.17 -6.67
C GLU A 100 -10.48 8.59 -7.40
N ASP A 101 -9.36 9.30 -7.41
CA ASP A 101 -8.11 8.82 -8.01
C ASP A 101 -7.59 7.57 -7.32
N LEU A 102 -7.73 7.49 -5.99
CA LEU A 102 -7.35 6.29 -5.24
C LEU A 102 -8.22 5.08 -5.60
N THR A 103 -9.49 5.26 -6.01
CA THR A 103 -10.30 4.15 -6.53
C THR A 103 -9.79 3.67 -7.89
N ARG A 104 -9.35 4.58 -8.77
CA ARG A 104 -8.71 4.24 -10.04
C ARG A 104 -7.41 3.45 -9.80
N MET A 105 -6.59 3.92 -8.86
CA MET A 105 -5.36 3.23 -8.46
C MET A 105 -5.64 1.84 -7.89
N LEU A 106 -6.64 1.68 -7.00
CA LEU A 106 -7.03 0.39 -6.43
C LEU A 106 -7.48 -0.60 -7.52
N SER A 107 -8.30 -0.13 -8.46
CA SER A 107 -8.80 -0.93 -9.59
C SER A 107 -7.64 -1.44 -10.46
N ALA A 108 -6.68 -0.58 -10.78
CA ALA A 108 -5.50 -0.95 -11.54
C ALA A 108 -4.56 -1.89 -10.73
N ALA A 109 -4.29 -1.57 -9.46
CA ALA A 109 -3.43 -2.35 -8.59
C ALA A 109 -3.97 -3.77 -8.36
N TYR A 110 -5.28 -3.95 -8.37
CA TYR A 110 -5.93 -5.25 -8.21
C TYR A 110 -5.60 -6.22 -9.35
N GLN A 111 -5.17 -5.75 -10.52
CA GLN A 111 -4.75 -6.61 -11.63
C GLN A 111 -3.40 -7.30 -11.35
N TYR A 112 -2.60 -6.78 -10.44
CA TYR A 112 -1.31 -7.35 -10.06
C TYR A 112 -1.46 -8.41 -8.97
N LYS A 113 -1.30 -9.69 -9.33
CA LYS A 113 -1.40 -10.81 -8.39
C LYS A 113 -0.53 -10.59 -7.14
N MET A 114 0.73 -10.21 -7.33
CA MET A 114 1.69 -9.99 -6.26
C MET A 114 1.27 -8.86 -5.30
N ILE A 115 0.67 -7.77 -5.81
CA ILE A 115 0.17 -6.69 -4.96
C ILE A 115 -0.98 -7.19 -4.08
N ARG A 116 -1.90 -7.98 -4.63
CA ARG A 116 -2.99 -8.59 -3.85
C ARG A 116 -2.44 -9.48 -2.74
N GLU A 117 -1.57 -10.41 -3.09
CA GLU A 117 -0.97 -11.38 -2.15
C GLU A 117 -0.19 -10.66 -1.05
N PHE A 118 0.73 -9.77 -1.41
CA PHE A 118 1.59 -9.10 -0.45
C PHE A 118 0.85 -8.12 0.45
N SER A 119 -0.11 -7.37 -0.08
CA SER A 119 -0.88 -6.43 0.74
C SER A 119 -1.80 -7.13 1.74
N THR A 120 -2.18 -8.38 1.49
CA THR A 120 -3.05 -9.18 2.37
C THR A 120 -2.28 -10.26 3.16
N TRP A 121 -0.96 -10.31 3.08
CA TRP A 121 -0.14 -11.20 3.89
C TRP A 121 -0.25 -10.81 5.36
N PRO A 122 -0.56 -11.72 6.30
CA PRO A 122 -0.88 -11.34 7.68
C PRO A 122 0.34 -10.93 8.50
N ASP A 123 1.41 -11.68 8.41
CA ASP A 123 2.68 -11.41 9.09
C ASP A 123 3.86 -12.16 8.45
N LEU A 124 5.07 -11.72 8.76
CA LEU A 124 6.31 -12.35 8.33
C LEU A 124 7.36 -12.23 9.43
N THR A 125 8.11 -13.31 9.66
CA THR A 125 9.31 -13.26 10.51
C THR A 125 10.56 -13.42 9.63
N MET A 126 11.47 -12.46 9.73
CA MET A 126 12.76 -12.46 9.04
C MET A 126 13.90 -12.35 10.03
N VAL A 127 15.08 -12.85 9.67
CA VAL A 127 16.29 -12.67 10.48
C VAL A 127 16.98 -11.38 10.06
N ILE A 128 16.93 -10.36 10.92
CA ILE A 128 17.58 -9.06 10.73
C ILE A 128 18.68 -8.89 11.78
N ALA A 129 19.89 -8.59 11.35
CA ALA A 129 21.04 -8.45 12.26
C ALA A 129 21.18 -9.64 13.23
N LYS A 130 21.05 -10.87 12.72
CA LYS A 130 21.14 -12.13 13.47
C LYS A 130 20.01 -12.34 14.52
N ARG A 131 18.94 -11.59 14.46
CA ARG A 131 17.79 -11.72 15.38
C ARG A 131 16.48 -11.87 14.60
N PRO A 132 15.56 -12.73 15.05
CA PRO A 132 14.25 -12.82 14.43
C PRO A 132 13.49 -11.50 14.68
N GLN A 133 12.99 -10.91 13.60
CA GLN A 133 12.14 -9.73 13.61
C GLN A 133 10.79 -10.10 13.00
N LYS A 134 9.72 -9.88 13.76
CA LYS A 134 8.36 -10.08 13.28
C LYS A 134 7.80 -8.79 12.70
N PHE A 135 7.33 -8.86 11.45
CA PHE A 135 6.59 -7.81 10.76
C PHE A 135 5.13 -8.21 10.68
N LEU A 136 4.24 -7.30 11.02
CA LEU A 136 2.78 -7.52 10.99
C LEU A 136 2.16 -6.67 9.89
N ASN A 137 1.12 -7.20 9.27
CA ASN A 137 0.27 -6.36 8.41
C ASN A 137 -0.27 -5.18 9.21
N THR A 138 -0.20 -3.98 8.65
CA THR A 138 -0.68 -2.77 9.34
C THR A 138 -2.21 -2.70 9.44
N ASN A 139 -2.92 -3.45 8.59
CA ASN A 139 -4.37 -3.58 8.65
C ASN A 139 -4.78 -4.74 9.57
N ARG A 140 -5.41 -4.40 10.70
CA ARG A 140 -5.90 -5.42 11.64
C ARG A 140 -6.98 -6.33 11.05
N LEU A 141 -7.78 -5.84 10.09
CA LEU A 141 -8.85 -6.63 9.46
C LEU A 141 -8.29 -7.77 8.60
N VAL A 142 -7.07 -7.60 8.05
CA VAL A 142 -6.34 -8.70 7.41
C VAL A 142 -5.92 -9.74 8.44
N ARG A 143 -5.39 -9.29 9.59
CA ARG A 143 -4.90 -10.21 10.63
C ARG A 143 -6.01 -10.96 11.36
N SER A 144 -7.19 -10.35 11.50
CA SER A 144 -8.35 -11.00 12.13
C SER A 144 -9.08 -11.95 11.18
N GLY A 145 -8.98 -11.73 9.86
CA GLY A 145 -9.73 -12.52 8.87
C GLY A 145 -11.23 -12.18 8.80
N ASP A 146 -11.68 -11.11 9.45
CA ASP A 146 -13.12 -10.75 9.56
C ASP A 146 -13.72 -10.24 8.25
N MET A 147 -12.89 -9.95 7.26
CA MET A 147 -13.34 -9.45 5.95
C MET A 147 -12.59 -10.15 4.82
N ASN A 148 -13.29 -10.42 3.73
CA ASN A 148 -12.69 -10.94 2.49
C ASN A 148 -11.99 -9.78 1.75
N ILE A 149 -10.74 -9.49 2.12
CA ILE A 149 -9.93 -8.39 1.59
C ILE A 149 -9.03 -8.93 0.47
N GLY A 150 -9.17 -8.40 -0.73
CA GLY A 150 -8.34 -8.77 -1.87
C GLY A 150 -7.15 -7.85 -2.11
N LEU A 151 -7.16 -6.64 -1.55
CA LEU A 151 -6.09 -5.64 -1.65
C LEU A 151 -6.28 -4.59 -0.57
N GLN A 152 -5.21 -4.11 0.02
CA GLN A 152 -5.30 -2.99 0.98
C GLN A 152 -3.96 -2.24 1.14
N LYS A 153 -4.05 -1.01 1.63
CA LYS A 153 -2.92 -0.26 2.15
C LYS A 153 -3.38 0.77 3.18
N THR A 154 -2.72 0.81 4.32
CA THR A 154 -2.88 1.88 5.32
C THR A 154 -1.89 3.01 5.07
N GLY A 155 -2.25 4.22 5.50
CA GLY A 155 -1.38 5.38 5.51
C GLY A 155 -1.52 6.18 6.80
N PHE A 156 -0.48 6.89 7.18
CA PHE A 156 -0.51 7.89 8.25
C PHE A 156 0.68 8.85 8.14
N ILE A 157 0.38 10.12 8.03
CA ILE A 157 1.23 11.24 8.38
C ILE A 157 0.38 12.28 9.09
N ASN A 158 0.97 13.20 9.85
CA ASN A 158 0.20 14.21 10.59
C ASN A 158 -0.64 15.10 9.66
N ALA A 159 -0.16 15.41 8.46
CA ALA A 159 -0.86 16.23 7.49
C ALA A 159 -2.06 15.53 6.82
N ALA A 160 -2.01 14.20 6.66
CA ALA A 160 -3.06 13.44 5.97
C ALA A 160 -4.01 12.69 6.93
N GLY A 161 -3.70 12.68 8.23
CA GLY A 161 -4.44 11.84 9.18
C GLY A 161 -4.28 10.35 8.89
N LYS A 162 -5.19 9.55 9.40
CA LYS A 162 -5.17 8.09 9.23
C LYS A 162 -5.99 7.68 8.01
N CYS A 163 -5.32 7.05 7.05
CA CYS A 163 -5.90 6.65 5.78
C CYS A 163 -5.95 5.11 5.63
N LEU A 164 -6.93 4.62 4.88
CA LEU A 164 -7.05 3.24 4.45
C LEU A 164 -7.64 3.21 3.05
N VAL A 165 -7.01 2.50 2.16
CA VAL A 165 -7.57 2.12 0.86
C VAL A 165 -7.65 0.60 0.82
N MET A 166 -8.75 0.05 0.33
CA MET A 166 -8.92 -1.40 0.22
C MET A 166 -9.96 -1.81 -0.82
N GLN A 167 -9.75 -2.98 -1.39
CA GLN A 167 -10.76 -3.73 -2.11
C GLN A 167 -11.19 -4.89 -1.21
N ALA A 168 -12.49 -5.02 -0.99
CA ALA A 168 -13.07 -6.14 -0.27
C ALA A 168 -14.24 -6.73 -1.05
N ARG A 169 -14.53 -8.01 -0.84
CA ARG A 169 -15.68 -8.68 -1.43
C ARG A 169 -16.78 -8.85 -0.38
N VAL A 170 -17.96 -8.29 -0.66
CA VAL A 170 -19.14 -8.37 0.20
C VAL A 170 -20.31 -8.90 -0.64
N ASN A 171 -20.95 -9.98 -0.22
CA ASN A 171 -22.03 -10.66 -0.98
C ASN A 171 -21.66 -10.88 -2.46
N ASN A 172 -20.45 -11.40 -2.71
CA ASN A 172 -19.85 -11.60 -4.04
C ASN A 172 -19.59 -10.32 -4.87
N THR A 173 -19.90 -9.13 -4.34
CA THR A 173 -19.64 -7.86 -5.01
C THR A 173 -18.30 -7.29 -4.55
N PRO A 174 -17.39 -6.93 -5.48
CA PRO A 174 -16.17 -6.22 -5.13
C PRO A 174 -16.50 -4.75 -4.81
N LEU A 175 -16.10 -4.30 -3.62
CA LEU A 175 -16.21 -2.92 -3.18
C LEU A 175 -14.82 -2.29 -3.10
N LEU A 176 -14.69 -1.06 -3.59
CA LEU A 176 -13.51 -0.22 -3.39
C LEU A 176 -13.80 0.77 -2.27
N LEU A 177 -13.01 0.74 -1.23
CA LEU A 177 -13.19 1.54 -0.02
C LEU A 177 -11.99 2.46 0.14
N VAL A 178 -12.25 3.76 0.28
CA VAL A 178 -11.25 4.80 0.51
C VAL A 178 -11.66 5.63 1.71
N PHE A 179 -10.85 5.60 2.75
CA PHE A 179 -11.01 6.40 3.96
C PHE A 179 -9.79 7.31 4.11
N LEU A 180 -10.01 8.60 4.13
CA LEU A 180 -8.98 9.62 4.29
C LEU A 180 -9.26 10.41 5.57
N ASP A 181 -8.19 10.88 6.21
CA ASP A 181 -8.24 11.73 7.42
C ASP A 181 -9.15 11.18 8.54
N SER A 182 -9.14 9.89 8.76
CA SER A 182 -9.96 9.29 9.83
C SER A 182 -9.45 9.67 11.21
N VAL A 183 -10.36 10.13 12.07
CA VAL A 183 -10.06 10.50 13.46
C VAL A 183 -9.74 9.26 14.30
N GLY A 184 -8.63 9.30 15.05
CA GLY A 184 -8.22 8.21 15.95
C GLY A 184 -7.62 7.02 15.21
N THR A 185 -7.15 6.02 15.99
CA THR A 185 -6.36 4.90 15.43
C THR A 185 -7.20 3.81 14.79
N GLN A 186 -8.48 3.70 15.16
CA GLN A 186 -9.33 2.56 14.80
C GLN A 186 -10.48 2.90 13.85
N SER A 187 -10.82 4.18 13.70
CA SER A 187 -12.02 4.63 12.97
C SER A 187 -12.08 4.08 11.55
N ARG A 188 -11.01 4.20 10.76
CA ARG A 188 -10.95 3.70 9.39
C ARG A 188 -11.26 2.21 9.25
N PHE A 189 -10.91 1.41 10.26
CA PHE A 189 -11.23 -0.03 10.28
C PHE A 189 -12.68 -0.27 10.71
N ALA A 190 -13.17 0.49 11.71
CA ALA A 190 -14.56 0.42 12.13
C ALA A 190 -15.50 0.89 11.01
N ASP A 191 -15.12 1.93 10.27
CA ASP A 191 -15.89 2.42 9.12
C ASP A 191 -15.94 1.40 7.99
N ALA A 192 -14.85 0.70 7.72
CA ALA A 192 -14.83 -0.39 6.75
C ALA A 192 -15.82 -1.51 7.14
N VAL A 193 -15.85 -1.89 8.43
CA VAL A 193 -16.82 -2.86 8.95
C VAL A 193 -18.25 -2.33 8.84
N ARG A 194 -18.51 -1.05 9.19
CA ARG A 194 -19.85 -0.44 9.06
C ARG A 194 -20.34 -0.43 7.61
N VAL A 195 -19.46 -0.11 6.66
CA VAL A 195 -19.80 -0.14 5.22
C VAL A 195 -20.12 -1.56 4.77
N ARG A 196 -19.33 -2.56 5.20
CA ARG A 196 -19.64 -3.98 4.93
C ARG A 196 -21.02 -4.35 5.46
N ASP A 197 -21.27 -4.11 6.75
CA ASP A 197 -22.50 -4.48 7.43
C ASP A 197 -23.72 -3.77 6.83
N TRP A 198 -23.55 -2.51 6.43
CA TRP A 198 -24.60 -1.75 5.73
C TRP A 198 -24.89 -2.36 4.37
N TYR A 199 -23.86 -2.69 3.59
CA TYR A 199 -24.02 -3.27 2.26
C TYR A 199 -24.66 -4.68 2.32
N GLU A 200 -24.30 -5.49 3.31
CA GLU A 200 -24.87 -6.82 3.55
C GLU A 200 -26.38 -6.79 3.86
N ARG A 201 -26.84 -5.73 4.52
CA ARG A 201 -28.27 -5.55 4.90
C ARG A 201 -29.13 -4.92 3.80
N MET A 202 -28.52 -4.48 2.70
CA MET A 202 -29.31 -3.90 1.60
C MET A 202 -30.22 -4.95 0.96
N PRO A 203 -31.55 -4.68 0.85
CA PRO A 203 -32.45 -5.59 0.17
C PRO A 203 -32.05 -5.71 -1.30
N GLY A 204 -31.80 -6.94 -1.76
CA GLY A 204 -31.59 -7.22 -3.17
C GLY A 204 -30.16 -7.35 -3.67
N GLY A 205 -29.12 -7.22 -2.84
CA GLY A 205 -27.72 -7.61 -3.17
C GLY A 205 -27.08 -7.10 -4.47
N ALA A 206 -27.80 -6.32 -5.24
CA ALA A 206 -27.37 -5.83 -6.54
C ALA A 206 -28.03 -4.47 -6.82
N HIS A 207 -27.53 -3.40 -6.20
CA HIS A 207 -27.73 -2.11 -6.85
C HIS A 207 -26.80 -2.06 -8.07
N PRO A 208 -27.34 -1.77 -9.27
CA PRO A 208 -26.50 -1.56 -10.44
C PRO A 208 -25.58 -0.41 -10.12
N ILE A 209 -24.27 -0.70 -10.03
CA ILE A 209 -23.26 0.33 -10.10
C ILE A 209 -23.56 1.05 -11.41
N ARG A 210 -24.05 2.30 -11.36
CA ARG A 210 -24.10 3.16 -12.53
C ARG A 210 -22.67 3.18 -13.08
N ARG A 211 -22.47 2.58 -14.24
CA ARG A 211 -21.26 2.80 -15.02
C ARG A 211 -21.21 4.30 -15.24
N LEU A 212 -20.28 4.96 -14.58
CA LEU A 212 -19.83 6.28 -14.97
C LEU A 212 -19.14 6.07 -16.33
N MET A 213 -19.87 6.41 -17.39
CA MET A 213 -19.31 6.57 -18.74
C MET A 213 -18.45 7.84 -18.75
#